data_911bb341fd0d8f439b68a13405cedc4e
#
_entry.id   911bb341fd0d8f439b68a13405cedc4e
#
_cell.length_a   1.000
_cell.length_b   1.000
_cell.length_c   1.000
_cell.angle_alpha   90.00
_cell.angle_beta   90.00
_cell.angle_gamma   90.00
#
_symmetry.space_group_name_H-M   'P 1'
#
loop_
_entity.id
_entity.type
_entity.pdbx_description
1 polymer ?
#
loop_
_entity_poly.entity_id
_entity_poly.type
_entity_poly.pdbx_seq_one_letter_code
_entity_poly.pdbx_strand_id
1 'polypeptide(L)'
;MDTKLVTIDSSSNKSGVAWFVNGIYKEHCLLNCSRYKNMDERFEYMSKEIWMALNEYKPDIVYIEETVVLRNAQTQRFLTRLQGVVYAWCMNHNCEFNTIRPTSWRSAIGMKQGRNIKRDQLKEQAVKYVLEKYGLSVGDDEAESICIGDAVLKMFGDVGV
;
A
#
# COMPACT_ATOMS: atom_id res chain seq x y z
N MET A 1 -9.49 22.94 -2.79
CA MET A 1 -9.98 21.72 -2.14
C MET A 1 -8.79 20.81 -1.90
N ASP A 2 -8.69 20.15 -0.76
CA ASP A 2 -7.54 19.29 -0.50
C ASP A 2 -7.61 17.99 -1.30
N THR A 3 -6.51 17.60 -1.93
CA THR A 3 -6.38 16.31 -2.61
C THR A 3 -5.84 15.26 -1.63
N LYS A 4 -6.59 14.18 -1.47
CA LYS A 4 -6.30 13.09 -0.53
C LYS A 4 -5.89 11.83 -1.28
N LEU A 5 -4.68 11.36 -1.01
CA LEU A 5 -4.13 10.12 -1.56
C LEU A 5 -4.01 9.08 -0.46
N VAL A 6 -4.47 7.87 -0.74
CA VAL A 6 -4.19 6.68 0.07
C VAL A 6 -3.36 5.69 -0.73
N THR A 7 -2.34 5.14 -0.11
CA THR A 7 -1.49 4.09 -0.70
C THR A 7 -1.50 2.84 0.17
N ILE A 8 -1.56 1.68 -0.48
CA ILE A 8 -1.75 0.39 0.18
C ILE A 8 -0.68 -0.60 -0.29
N ASP A 9 0.05 -1.14 0.67
CA ASP A 9 0.88 -2.35 0.50
C ASP A 9 0.12 -3.54 1.07
N SER A 10 -0.50 -4.34 0.20
CA SER A 10 -1.37 -5.43 0.61
C SER A 10 -0.63 -6.76 0.79
N SER A 11 -1.02 -7.49 1.82
CA SER A 11 -0.51 -8.82 2.12
C SER A 11 -1.61 -9.69 2.74
N SER A 12 -1.42 -11.00 2.73
CA SER A 12 -2.37 -11.94 3.34
C SER A 12 -2.27 -12.03 4.87
N ASN A 13 -1.34 -11.31 5.46
CA ASN A 13 -1.14 -11.27 6.93
C ASN A 13 -1.26 -9.86 7.48
N LYS A 14 -0.50 -8.93 6.89
CA LYS A 14 -0.41 -7.56 7.35
C LYS A 14 -0.39 -6.63 6.14
N SER A 15 -1.28 -5.66 6.11
CA SER A 15 -1.30 -4.63 5.06
C SER A 15 -0.98 -3.28 5.66
N GLY A 16 -0.08 -2.54 5.01
CA GLY A 16 0.21 -1.15 5.35
C GLY A 16 -0.70 -0.22 4.56
N VAL A 17 -1.17 0.83 5.20
CA VAL A 17 -1.96 1.90 4.58
C VAL A 17 -1.34 3.23 4.98
N ALA A 18 -1.04 4.09 4.02
CA ALA A 18 -0.52 5.43 4.28
C ALA A 18 -1.43 6.48 3.65
N TRP A 19 -1.51 7.63 4.30
CA TRP A 19 -2.37 8.73 3.91
C TRP A 19 -1.58 10.01 3.71
N PHE A 20 -1.89 10.70 2.61
CA PHE A 20 -1.27 11.96 2.20
C PHE A 20 -2.36 12.99 1.89
N VAL A 21 -2.10 14.24 2.21
CA VAL A 21 -2.96 15.38 1.84
C VAL A 21 -2.10 16.43 1.16
N ASN A 22 -2.49 16.84 -0.04
CA ASN A 22 -1.75 17.83 -0.84
C ASN A 22 -0.26 17.46 -1.00
N GLY A 23 0.02 16.18 -1.26
CA GLY A 23 1.38 15.67 -1.41
C GLY A 23 2.17 15.54 -0.11
N ILE A 24 1.56 15.82 1.05
CA ILE A 24 2.23 15.76 2.35
C ILE A 24 1.76 14.53 3.12
N TYR A 25 2.72 13.70 3.54
CA TYR A 25 2.45 12.57 4.43
C TYR A 25 1.76 13.02 5.72
N LYS A 26 0.71 12.33 6.12
CA LYS A 26 -0.04 12.62 7.35
C LYS A 26 0.07 11.51 8.38
N GLU A 27 -0.30 10.31 8.01
CA GLU A 27 -0.28 9.16 8.93
C GLU A 27 -0.29 7.83 8.16
N HIS A 28 -0.17 6.76 8.89
CA HIS A 28 -0.26 5.39 8.39
C HIS A 28 -0.93 4.49 9.43
N CYS A 29 -1.37 3.31 8.99
CA CYS A 29 -1.78 2.25 9.89
C CYS A 29 -1.34 0.88 9.37
N LEU A 30 -1.26 -0.07 10.29
CA LEU A 30 -1.01 -1.47 10.01
C LEU A 30 -2.29 -2.27 10.26
N LEU A 31 -2.77 -2.97 9.25
CA LEU A 31 -3.89 -3.87 9.33
C LEU A 31 -3.36 -5.31 9.45
N ASN A 32 -3.61 -5.95 10.59
CA ASN A 32 -3.02 -7.25 10.91
C ASN A 32 -4.10 -8.32 11.13
N CYS A 33 -4.18 -9.28 10.22
CA CYS A 33 -5.10 -10.42 10.29
C CYS A 33 -4.40 -11.76 10.62
N SER A 34 -3.13 -11.74 11.01
CA SER A 34 -2.32 -12.94 11.24
C SER A 34 -2.85 -13.84 12.36
N ARG A 35 -3.69 -13.31 13.26
CA ARG A 35 -4.35 -14.09 14.33
C ARG A 35 -5.34 -15.13 13.81
N TYR A 36 -5.88 -14.93 12.63
CA TYR A 36 -6.79 -15.89 12.00
C TYR A 36 -6.00 -16.95 11.24
N LYS A 37 -6.35 -18.22 11.43
CA LYS A 37 -5.68 -19.35 10.75
C LYS A 37 -6.25 -19.60 9.36
N ASN A 38 -7.54 -19.39 9.20
CA ASN A 38 -8.27 -19.62 7.97
C ASN A 38 -8.12 -18.43 7.02
N MET A 39 -7.85 -18.69 5.74
CA MET A 39 -7.66 -17.65 4.73
C MET A 39 -8.93 -16.84 4.45
N ASP A 40 -10.10 -17.46 4.52
CA ASP A 40 -11.37 -16.77 4.31
C ASP A 40 -11.68 -15.80 5.45
N GLU A 41 -11.39 -16.21 6.69
CA GLU A 41 -11.50 -15.34 7.87
C GLU A 41 -10.53 -14.15 7.81
N ARG A 42 -9.28 -14.40 7.37
CA ARG A 42 -8.30 -13.35 7.14
C ARG A 42 -8.79 -12.35 6.09
N PHE A 43 -9.31 -12.88 4.99
CA PHE A 43 -9.82 -12.06 3.90
C PHE A 43 -11.01 -11.20 4.35
N GLU A 44 -11.96 -11.79 5.06
CA GLU A 44 -13.11 -11.05 5.59
C GLU A 44 -12.68 -9.94 6.53
N TYR A 45 -11.80 -10.23 7.47
CA TYR A 45 -11.28 -9.24 8.40
C TYR A 45 -10.50 -8.13 7.69
N MET A 46 -9.55 -8.49 6.82
CA MET A 46 -8.75 -7.51 6.08
C MET A 46 -9.61 -6.62 5.19
N SER A 47 -10.61 -7.19 4.52
CA SER A 47 -11.53 -6.44 3.68
C SER A 47 -12.32 -5.40 4.48
N LYS A 48 -12.83 -5.78 5.65
CA LYS A 48 -13.54 -4.87 6.57
C LYS A 48 -12.63 -3.75 7.08
N GLU A 49 -11.42 -4.07 7.50
CA GLU A 49 -10.47 -3.09 8.02
C GLU A 49 -10.03 -2.08 6.95
N ILE A 50 -9.75 -2.54 5.72
CA ILE A 50 -9.44 -1.64 4.60
C ILE A 50 -10.63 -0.76 4.27
N TRP A 51 -11.84 -1.32 4.22
CA TRP A 51 -13.06 -0.57 3.97
C TRP A 51 -13.28 0.54 5.01
N MET A 52 -13.07 0.23 6.28
CA MET A 52 -13.16 1.20 7.37
C MET A 52 -12.10 2.28 7.27
N ALA A 53 -10.85 1.94 6.96
CA ALA A 53 -9.77 2.90 6.76
C ALA A 53 -10.09 3.87 5.59
N LEU A 54 -10.58 3.34 4.48
CA LEU A 54 -11.01 4.18 3.34
C LEU A 54 -12.19 5.09 3.70
N ASN A 55 -13.14 4.61 4.49
CA ASN A 55 -14.24 5.44 4.99
C ASN A 55 -13.77 6.57 5.92
N GLU A 56 -12.75 6.32 6.72
CA GLU A 56 -12.16 7.31 7.62
C GLU A 56 -11.37 8.37 6.85
N TYR A 57 -10.46 7.93 5.96
CA TYR A 57 -9.58 8.82 5.21
C TYR A 57 -10.28 9.55 4.07
N LYS A 58 -11.30 8.94 3.47
CA LYS A 58 -12.07 9.47 2.34
C LYS A 58 -11.17 10.00 1.24
N PRO A 59 -10.32 9.14 0.64
CA PRO A 59 -9.40 9.55 -0.39
C PRO A 59 -10.11 9.94 -1.69
N ASP A 60 -9.48 10.84 -2.44
CA ASP A 60 -9.83 11.16 -3.81
C ASP A 60 -9.17 10.17 -4.78
N ILE A 61 -8.00 9.64 -4.38
CA ILE A 61 -7.17 8.75 -5.18
C ILE A 61 -6.60 7.64 -4.31
N VAL A 62 -6.66 6.41 -4.81
CA VAL A 62 -6.02 5.24 -4.18
C VAL A 62 -5.01 4.63 -5.14
N TYR A 63 -3.83 4.33 -4.63
CA TYR A 63 -2.84 3.44 -5.25
C TYR A 63 -2.64 2.20 -4.41
N ILE A 64 -2.76 1.04 -5.01
CA ILE A 64 -2.45 -0.25 -4.37
C ILE A 64 -1.34 -0.95 -5.15
N GLU A 65 -0.43 -1.61 -4.45
CA GLU A 65 0.61 -2.40 -5.10
C GLU A 65 -0.03 -3.48 -5.97
N GLU A 66 0.41 -3.55 -7.25
CA GLU A 66 -0.10 -4.54 -8.19
C GLU A 66 0.26 -5.95 -7.75
N THR A 67 -0.72 -6.83 -7.78
CA THR A 67 -0.51 -8.26 -7.52
C THR A 67 0.22 -8.90 -8.68
N VAL A 68 1.46 -9.29 -8.46
CA VAL A 68 2.24 -10.07 -9.43
C VAL A 68 1.87 -11.55 -9.35
N VAL A 69 2.16 -12.31 -10.41
CA VAL A 69 1.95 -13.76 -10.39
C VAL A 69 2.83 -14.42 -9.33
N LEU A 70 2.21 -15.07 -8.38
CA LEU A 70 2.87 -15.73 -7.26
C LEU A 70 2.83 -17.25 -7.43
N ARG A 71 3.83 -17.92 -6.84
CA ARG A 71 3.84 -19.39 -6.77
C ARG A 71 2.71 -19.93 -5.88
N ASN A 72 2.35 -19.19 -4.84
CA ASN A 72 1.25 -19.55 -3.94
C ASN A 72 -0.08 -19.02 -4.48
N ALA A 73 -0.89 -19.91 -5.04
CA ALA A 73 -2.17 -19.58 -5.62
C ALA A 73 -3.19 -19.03 -4.59
N GLN A 74 -3.13 -19.49 -3.34
CA GLN A 74 -4.04 -18.97 -2.30
C GLN A 74 -3.72 -17.51 -1.96
N THR A 75 -2.44 -17.19 -1.80
CA THR A 75 -2.01 -15.80 -1.56
C THR A 75 -2.37 -14.91 -2.74
N GLN A 76 -2.16 -15.38 -3.96
CA GLN A 76 -2.52 -14.62 -5.15
C GLN A 76 -4.02 -14.34 -5.24
N ARG A 77 -4.86 -15.34 -4.96
CA ARG A 77 -6.32 -15.15 -4.91
C ARG A 77 -6.72 -14.15 -3.84
N PHE A 78 -6.13 -14.23 -2.66
CA PHE A 78 -6.37 -13.29 -1.56
C PHE A 78 -6.09 -11.85 -2.01
N LEU A 79 -4.91 -11.59 -2.54
CA LEU A 79 -4.49 -10.26 -2.97
C LEU A 79 -5.34 -9.72 -4.13
N THR A 80 -5.67 -10.55 -5.11
CA THR A 80 -6.51 -10.16 -6.24
C THR A 80 -7.93 -9.81 -5.79
N ARG A 81 -8.51 -10.59 -4.88
CA ARG A 81 -9.82 -10.30 -4.30
C ARG A 81 -9.81 -9.02 -3.47
N LEU A 82 -8.77 -8.80 -2.69
CA LEU A 82 -8.62 -7.59 -1.88
C LEU A 82 -8.51 -6.34 -2.75
N GLN A 83 -7.80 -6.43 -3.85
CA GLN A 83 -7.73 -5.38 -4.87
C GLN A 83 -9.12 -5.05 -5.42
N GLY A 84 -9.95 -6.07 -5.66
CA GLY A 84 -11.35 -5.90 -6.07
C GLY A 84 -12.21 -5.20 -5.02
N VAL A 85 -11.99 -5.48 -3.73
CA VAL A 85 -12.68 -4.79 -2.63
C VAL A 85 -12.35 -3.30 -2.62
N VAL A 86 -11.08 -2.94 -2.77
CA VAL A 86 -10.63 -1.55 -2.84
C VAL A 86 -11.20 -0.85 -4.08
N TYR A 87 -11.17 -1.53 -5.21
CA TYR A 87 -11.75 -0.99 -6.45
C TYR A 87 -13.25 -0.74 -6.33
N ALA A 88 -13.99 -1.67 -5.73
CA ALA A 88 -15.43 -1.51 -5.49
C ALA A 88 -15.72 -0.32 -4.57
N TRP A 89 -14.93 -0.13 -3.52
CA TRP A 89 -15.04 1.05 -2.67
C TRP A 89 -14.84 2.34 -3.47
N CYS A 90 -13.78 2.41 -4.26
CA CYS A 90 -13.47 3.58 -5.08
C CYS A 90 -14.59 3.92 -6.06
N MET A 91 -15.16 2.93 -6.76
CA MET A 91 -16.29 3.14 -7.67
C MET A 91 -17.50 3.73 -6.96
N ASN A 92 -17.80 3.27 -5.73
CA ASN A 92 -18.95 3.75 -4.98
C ASN A 92 -18.76 5.13 -4.35
N HIS A 93 -17.53 5.60 -4.25
CA HIS A 93 -17.18 6.86 -3.57
C HIS A 93 -16.61 7.93 -4.52
N ASN A 94 -16.69 7.72 -5.82
CA ASN A 94 -16.12 8.61 -6.84
C ASN A 94 -14.62 8.89 -6.60
N CYS A 95 -13.90 7.85 -6.20
CA CYS A 95 -12.47 7.87 -5.94
C CYS A 95 -11.72 7.21 -7.11
N GLU A 96 -10.61 7.80 -7.52
CA GLU A 96 -9.77 7.23 -8.57
C GLU A 96 -9.00 6.02 -8.04
N PHE A 97 -9.08 4.88 -8.74
CA PHE A 97 -8.36 3.65 -8.38
C PHE A 97 -7.22 3.38 -9.34
N ASN A 98 -6.02 3.17 -8.80
CA ASN A 98 -4.81 2.85 -9.56
C ASN A 98 -4.04 1.69 -8.93
N THR A 99 -3.26 0.99 -9.77
CA THR A 99 -2.26 0.03 -9.32
C THR A 99 -0.87 0.52 -9.65
N ILE A 100 0.13 0.09 -8.88
CA ILE A 100 1.52 0.40 -9.13
C ILE A 100 2.39 -0.85 -8.96
N ARG A 101 3.29 -1.08 -9.92
CA ARG A 101 4.21 -2.22 -9.86
C ARG A 101 5.29 -2.02 -8.79
N PRO A 102 5.66 -3.10 -8.06
CA PRO A 102 6.74 -3.03 -7.07
C PRO A 102 8.04 -2.48 -7.63
N THR A 103 8.44 -2.91 -8.82
CA THR A 103 9.66 -2.43 -9.47
C THR A 103 9.62 -0.95 -9.81
N SER A 104 8.45 -0.43 -10.17
CA SER A 104 8.26 0.97 -10.53
C SER A 104 8.39 1.89 -9.33
N TRP A 105 7.66 1.61 -8.24
CA TRP A 105 7.73 2.48 -7.07
C TRP A 105 9.10 2.41 -6.37
N ARG A 106 9.72 1.23 -6.31
CA ARG A 106 11.08 1.08 -5.75
C ARG A 106 12.10 1.89 -6.55
N SER A 107 12.02 1.83 -7.89
CA SER A 107 12.89 2.62 -8.75
C SER A 107 12.71 4.13 -8.57
N ALA A 108 11.45 4.58 -8.45
CA ALA A 108 11.11 6.00 -8.29
C ALA A 108 11.75 6.65 -7.05
N ILE A 109 11.87 5.90 -5.95
CA ILE A 109 12.50 6.38 -4.71
C ILE A 109 13.99 5.99 -4.58
N GLY A 110 14.60 5.43 -5.62
CA GLY A 110 16.03 5.14 -5.68
C GLY A 110 16.45 3.87 -4.95
N MET A 111 15.55 2.92 -4.72
CA MET A 111 15.90 1.63 -4.11
C MET A 111 16.73 0.78 -5.07
N LYS A 112 17.72 0.10 -4.53
CA LYS A 112 18.52 -0.89 -5.27
C LYS A 112 17.69 -2.15 -5.47
N GLN A 113 17.64 -2.62 -6.72
CA GLN A 113 16.92 -3.81 -7.15
C GLN A 113 17.81 -4.67 -8.05
N GLY A 114 17.41 -5.90 -8.28
CA GLY A 114 18.11 -6.82 -9.20
C GLY A 114 18.26 -8.22 -8.62
N ARG A 115 18.85 -9.12 -9.41
CA ARG A 115 18.97 -10.54 -9.05
C ARG A 115 19.74 -10.79 -7.75
N ASN A 116 20.67 -9.92 -7.38
CA ASN A 116 21.49 -10.04 -6.20
C ASN A 116 20.88 -9.38 -4.95
N ILE A 117 19.72 -8.74 -5.10
CA ILE A 117 19.02 -8.09 -3.99
C ILE A 117 17.89 -9.00 -3.50
N LYS A 118 18.02 -9.50 -2.28
CA LYS A 118 17.02 -10.37 -1.65
C LYS A 118 15.83 -9.56 -1.14
N ARG A 119 14.71 -10.25 -0.94
CA ARG A 119 13.47 -9.65 -0.44
C ARG A 119 13.67 -8.90 0.89
N ASP A 120 14.41 -9.48 1.82
CA ASP A 120 14.69 -8.85 3.12
C ASP A 120 15.48 -7.55 2.98
N GLN A 121 16.41 -7.49 2.03
CA GLN A 121 17.15 -6.27 1.72
C GLN A 121 16.26 -5.16 1.12
N LEU A 122 15.24 -5.54 0.33
CA LEU A 122 14.25 -4.57 -0.17
C LEU A 122 13.43 -3.99 0.98
N LYS A 123 13.00 -4.83 1.91
CA LYS A 123 12.27 -4.40 3.11
C LYS A 123 13.10 -3.48 4.00
N GLU A 124 14.37 -3.82 4.24
CA GLU A 124 15.31 -2.99 5.00
C GLU A 124 15.51 -1.61 4.35
N GLN A 125 15.61 -1.55 3.03
CA GLN A 125 15.72 -0.29 2.31
C GLN A 125 14.47 0.59 2.50
N ALA A 126 13.27 0.01 2.47
CA ALA A 126 12.03 0.75 2.70
C ALA A 126 11.96 1.32 4.12
N VAL A 127 12.27 0.51 5.13
CA VAL A 127 12.33 0.93 6.54
C VAL A 127 13.35 2.05 6.73
N LYS A 128 14.54 1.90 6.16
CA LYS A 128 15.59 2.92 6.21
C LYS A 128 15.18 4.23 5.54
N TYR A 129 14.55 4.14 4.38
CA TYR A 129 14.04 5.32 3.65
C TYR A 129 13.07 6.14 4.50
N VAL A 130 12.10 5.47 5.14
CA VAL A 130 11.11 6.13 5.99
C VAL A 130 11.73 6.73 7.25
N LEU A 131 12.69 6.02 7.86
CA LEU A 131 13.43 6.53 9.01
C LEU A 131 14.24 7.80 8.66
N GLU A 132 14.95 7.78 7.54
CA GLU A 132 15.78 8.91 7.11
C GLU A 132 14.94 10.14 6.69
N LYS A 133 13.82 9.90 5.99
CA LYS A 133 12.98 10.99 5.47
C LYS A 133 12.03 11.58 6.51
N TYR A 134 11.41 10.75 7.33
CA TYR A 134 10.34 11.14 8.25
C TYR A 134 10.70 11.01 9.73
N GLY A 135 11.84 10.41 10.07
CA GLY A 135 12.21 10.12 11.46
C GLY A 135 11.33 9.05 12.12
N LEU A 136 10.64 8.24 11.32
CA LEU A 136 9.70 7.21 11.80
C LEU A 136 10.36 5.84 11.83
N SER A 137 10.29 5.18 12.99
CA SER A 137 10.67 3.78 13.15
C SER A 137 9.43 2.90 13.02
N VAL A 138 9.25 2.27 11.86
CA VAL A 138 8.07 1.47 11.50
C VAL A 138 8.48 0.09 10.98
N GLY A 139 7.53 -0.84 10.92
CA GLY A 139 7.74 -2.13 10.27
C GLY A 139 7.78 -2.02 8.74
N ASP A 140 8.13 -3.10 8.09
CA ASP A 140 8.29 -3.15 6.63
C ASP A 140 7.00 -2.88 5.85
N ASP A 141 5.87 -3.46 6.28
CA ASP A 141 4.58 -3.26 5.60
C ASP A 141 4.11 -1.79 5.67
N GLU A 142 4.30 -1.15 6.82
CA GLU A 142 4.01 0.28 7.01
C GLU A 142 4.97 1.14 6.19
N ALA A 143 6.28 0.82 6.23
CA ALA A 143 7.28 1.53 5.47
C ALA A 143 7.02 1.45 3.96
N GLU A 144 6.70 0.27 3.43
CA GLU A 144 6.42 0.09 2.01
C GLU A 144 5.18 0.90 1.57
N SER A 145 4.13 0.97 2.38
CA SER A 145 2.95 1.81 2.07
C SER A 145 3.29 3.30 1.97
N ILE A 146 4.15 3.80 2.86
CA ILE A 146 4.63 5.19 2.82
C ILE A 146 5.53 5.42 1.58
N CYS A 147 6.43 4.48 1.30
CA CYS A 147 7.30 4.53 0.12
C CYS A 147 6.51 4.56 -1.19
N ILE A 148 5.43 3.77 -1.29
CA ILE A 148 4.52 3.81 -2.45
C ILE A 148 3.95 5.21 -2.64
N GLY A 149 3.51 5.87 -1.56
CA GLY A 149 2.99 7.23 -1.62
C GLY A 149 4.02 8.24 -2.13
N ASP A 150 5.22 8.21 -1.59
CA ASP A 150 6.31 9.06 -2.05
C ASP A 150 6.68 8.80 -3.52
N ALA A 151 6.67 7.55 -3.93
CA ALA A 151 6.92 7.17 -5.31
C ALA A 151 5.85 7.71 -6.27
N VAL A 152 4.57 7.57 -5.90
CA VAL A 152 3.44 8.11 -6.67
C VAL A 152 3.57 9.62 -6.83
N LEU A 153 3.85 10.33 -5.76
CA LEU A 153 4.03 11.79 -5.79
C LEU A 153 5.22 12.21 -6.66
N LYS A 154 6.32 11.45 -6.62
CA LYS A 154 7.47 11.69 -7.50
C LYS A 154 7.18 11.43 -8.98
N MET A 155 6.45 10.37 -9.28
CA MET A 155 6.19 9.93 -10.66
C MET A 155 5.13 10.80 -11.35
N PHE A 156 4.12 11.22 -10.63
CA PHE A 156 2.90 11.83 -11.19
C PHE A 156 2.67 13.26 -10.73
N GLY A 157 3.53 13.80 -9.87
CA GLY A 157 3.38 15.12 -9.28
C GLY A 157 2.30 15.16 -8.19
N ASP A 158 1.91 16.35 -7.79
CA ASP A 158 0.75 16.52 -6.90
C ASP A 158 -0.48 15.98 -7.63
N VAL A 159 -0.90 14.79 -7.26
CA VAL A 159 -2.04 14.08 -7.85
C VAL A 159 -3.27 14.94 -7.56
N GLY A 160 -3.78 15.65 -8.56
CA GLY A 160 -4.99 16.46 -8.41
C GLY A 160 -4.91 17.93 -8.83
N VAL A 161 -3.92 18.32 -9.64
CA VAL A 161 -3.95 19.64 -10.32
C VAL A 161 -4.32 19.43 -11.77
#